data_6eea7530edb3c81d7ef009fe09ba98a7
#
_entry.id   6eea7530edb3c81d7ef009fe09ba98a7
#
_cell.length_a   1.000
_cell.length_b   1.000
_cell.length_c   1.000
_cell.angle_alpha   90.00
_cell.angle_beta   90.00
_cell.angle_gamma   90.00
#
_symmetry.space_group_name_H-M   'P 1'
#
loop_
_entity.id
_entity.type
_entity.pdbx_description
1 polymer ?
#
loop_
_entity_poly.entity_id
_entity_poly.type
_entity_poly.pdbx_seq_one_letter_code
_entity_poly.pdbx_strand_id
1 'polypeptide(L)'
;MPFWVGSSFRYVFEWKDETLVEGKPVVKAHDLTGYTGLAVLKPLSGEPGTPLELTTGNGGVIFGGYLLHEPKNGLIELYVTKAQFEAVLWKKASYTLYVTEPSEPKDDYPLLSGRFTQAGPL
;
A
#
# COMPACT_ATOMS: atom_id res chain seq x y z
N MET A 1 3.74 7.97 -9.18
CA MET A 1 4.61 6.80 -9.00
C MET A 1 4.62 5.98 -10.28
N PRO A 2 5.68 6.06 -11.07
CA PRO A 2 5.76 5.33 -12.33
C PRO A 2 6.21 3.88 -12.11
N PHE A 3 5.77 2.99 -12.98
CA PHE A 3 6.24 1.61 -13.03
C PHE A 3 6.25 1.12 -14.49
N TRP A 4 6.98 0.05 -14.74
CA TRP A 4 7.16 -0.49 -16.09
C TRP A 4 6.10 -1.54 -16.41
N VAL A 5 5.52 -1.45 -17.62
CA VAL A 5 4.54 -2.43 -18.12
C VAL A 5 5.19 -3.81 -18.17
N GLY A 6 4.47 -4.81 -17.65
CA GLY A 6 4.90 -6.20 -17.70
C GLY A 6 5.89 -6.61 -16.61
N SER A 7 6.19 -5.73 -15.67
CA SER A 7 7.04 -6.08 -14.53
C SER A 7 6.23 -6.07 -13.23
N SER A 8 6.73 -6.76 -12.21
CA SER A 8 6.17 -6.65 -10.88
C SER A 8 6.54 -5.30 -10.27
N PHE A 9 5.75 -4.86 -9.31
CA PHE A 9 5.94 -3.58 -8.66
C PHE A 9 5.88 -3.75 -7.14
N ARG A 10 6.84 -3.13 -6.45
CA ARG A 10 6.89 -3.08 -5.00
C ARG A 10 7.10 -1.65 -4.56
N TYR A 11 6.35 -1.22 -3.55
CA TYR A 11 6.53 0.10 -2.95
C TYR A 11 6.36 -0.03 -1.44
N VAL A 12 7.31 0.52 -0.70
CA VAL A 12 7.34 0.41 0.76
C VAL A 12 7.10 1.78 1.37
N PHE A 13 6.12 1.84 2.27
CA PHE A 13 5.86 2.99 3.11
C PHE A 13 6.35 2.71 4.53
N GLU A 14 6.71 3.76 5.23
CA GLU A 14 7.12 3.63 6.63
C GLU A 14 6.19 4.50 7.49
N TRP A 15 5.50 3.86 8.44
CA TRP A 15 4.63 4.55 9.37
C TRP A 15 5.36 4.72 10.70
N LYS A 16 5.54 5.99 11.11
CA LYS A 16 6.19 6.34 12.36
C LYS A 16 5.29 7.20 13.21
N ASP A 17 5.36 6.98 14.52
CA ASP A 17 4.68 7.82 15.51
C ASP A 17 5.69 8.76 16.14
N GLU A 18 5.29 10.02 16.34
CA GLU A 18 6.10 11.00 17.02
C GLU A 18 5.43 11.37 18.34
N THR A 19 6.18 11.27 19.42
CA THR A 19 5.72 11.65 20.75
C THR A 19 6.74 12.59 21.39
N LEU A 20 6.28 13.40 22.34
CA LEU A 20 7.17 14.27 23.10
C LEU A 20 7.52 13.59 24.43
N VAL A 21 8.82 13.44 24.67
CA VAL A 21 9.36 12.92 25.92
C VAL A 21 10.26 14.00 26.51
N GLU A 22 9.88 14.52 27.67
CA GLU A 22 10.60 15.63 28.32
C GLU A 22 10.78 16.84 27.40
N GLY A 23 9.74 17.15 26.59
CA GLY A 23 9.76 18.24 25.64
C GLY A 23 10.54 17.99 24.35
N LYS A 24 11.09 16.79 24.17
CA LYS A 24 11.86 16.43 22.96
C LYS A 24 11.08 15.45 22.12
N PRO A 25 11.08 15.61 20.77
CA PRO A 25 10.40 14.67 19.90
C PRO A 25 11.12 13.31 19.89
N VAL A 26 10.35 12.24 20.01
CA VAL A 26 10.83 10.87 19.87
C VAL A 26 10.02 10.21 18.78
N VAL A 27 10.68 9.66 17.78
CA VAL A 27 10.06 9.00 16.62
C VAL A 27 10.27 7.50 16.75
N LYS A 28 9.17 6.74 16.69
CA LYS A 28 9.20 5.27 16.75
C LYS A 28 8.37 4.69 15.62
N ALA A 29 8.78 3.51 15.16
CA ALA A 29 7.99 2.76 14.20
C ALA A 29 6.62 2.40 14.81
N HIS A 30 5.56 2.55 14.00
CA HIS A 30 4.22 2.18 14.41
C HIS A 30 4.09 0.66 14.41
N ASP A 31 3.57 0.07 15.49
CA ASP A 31 3.37 -1.37 15.58
C ASP A 31 2.12 -1.75 14.79
N LEU A 32 2.31 -2.53 13.74
CA LEU A 32 1.25 -2.96 12.82
C LEU A 32 0.75 -4.38 13.10
N THR A 33 1.10 -4.95 14.23
CA THR A 33 0.67 -6.30 14.61
C THR A 33 -0.85 -6.42 14.60
N GLY A 34 -1.38 -7.38 13.84
CA GLY A 34 -2.81 -7.63 13.76
C GLY A 34 -3.58 -6.71 12.80
N TYR A 35 -2.93 -5.72 12.20
CA TYR A 35 -3.57 -4.88 11.20
C TYR A 35 -3.85 -5.65 9.92
N THR A 36 -4.91 -5.25 9.22
CA THR A 36 -5.17 -5.70 7.86
C THR A 36 -5.24 -4.48 6.95
N GLY A 37 -4.99 -4.68 5.67
CA GLY A 37 -4.95 -3.59 4.72
C GLY A 37 -5.62 -3.92 3.40
N LEU A 38 -6.10 -2.87 2.73
CA LEU A 38 -6.69 -2.92 1.40
C LEU A 38 -6.21 -1.69 0.64
N ALA A 39 -5.52 -1.91 -0.46
CA ALA A 39 -5.18 -0.84 -1.38
C ALA A 39 -6.04 -0.99 -2.63
N VAL A 40 -6.76 0.06 -2.99
CA VAL A 40 -7.60 0.07 -4.19
C VAL A 40 -6.96 1.00 -5.21
N LEU A 41 -6.66 0.45 -6.39
CA LEU A 41 -6.11 1.20 -7.51
C LEU A 41 -7.24 1.36 -8.54
N LYS A 42 -7.76 2.59 -8.66
CA LYS A 42 -8.88 2.91 -9.56
C LYS A 42 -8.37 3.62 -10.80
N PRO A 43 -8.79 3.19 -12.02
CA PRO A 43 -8.41 3.92 -13.22
C PRO A 43 -8.89 5.37 -13.15
N LEU A 44 -8.04 6.30 -13.63
CA LEU A 44 -8.42 7.69 -13.73
C LEU A 44 -9.47 7.87 -14.82
N SER A 45 -10.16 9.03 -14.78
CA SER A 45 -11.17 9.35 -15.78
C SER A 45 -10.60 9.21 -17.20
N GLY A 46 -11.32 8.50 -18.05
CA GLY A 46 -10.89 8.24 -19.43
C GLY A 46 -10.02 7.00 -19.62
N GLU A 47 -9.56 6.36 -18.54
CA GLU A 47 -8.79 5.14 -18.64
C GLU A 47 -9.70 3.91 -18.69
N PRO A 48 -9.37 2.92 -19.54
CA PRO A 48 -10.16 1.69 -19.62
C PRO A 48 -9.85 0.74 -18.46
N GLY A 49 -10.73 -0.21 -18.23
CA GLY A 49 -10.51 -1.32 -17.32
C GLY A 49 -11.20 -1.17 -15.98
N THR A 50 -10.84 -2.06 -15.07
CA THR A 50 -11.46 -2.19 -13.76
C THR A 50 -10.47 -1.87 -12.66
N PRO A 51 -10.93 -1.53 -11.43
CA PRO A 51 -10.04 -1.34 -10.30
C PRO A 51 -9.27 -2.61 -9.95
N LEU A 52 -8.08 -2.44 -9.42
CA LEU A 52 -7.26 -3.52 -8.88
C LEU A 52 -7.22 -3.40 -7.37
N GLU A 53 -7.51 -4.48 -6.67
CA GLU A 53 -7.47 -4.53 -5.21
C GLU A 53 -6.28 -5.34 -4.72
N LEU A 54 -5.52 -4.76 -3.79
CA LEU A 54 -4.42 -5.41 -3.09
C LEU A 54 -4.82 -5.55 -1.63
N THR A 55 -4.76 -6.76 -1.10
CA THR A 55 -5.16 -7.02 0.29
C THR A 55 -4.06 -7.78 1.03
N THR A 56 -4.14 -7.80 2.35
CA THR A 56 -3.27 -8.67 3.15
C THR A 56 -3.53 -10.15 2.83
N GLY A 57 -4.78 -10.49 2.47
CA GLY A 57 -5.15 -11.86 2.13
C GLY A 57 -4.59 -12.35 0.81
N ASN A 58 -4.40 -11.46 -0.19
CA ASN A 58 -3.87 -11.86 -1.50
C ASN A 58 -2.36 -11.57 -1.65
N GLY A 59 -1.70 -11.11 -0.59
CA GLY A 59 -0.28 -10.80 -0.63
C GLY A 59 0.07 -9.46 -1.25
N GLY A 60 -0.92 -8.64 -1.58
CA GLY A 60 -0.69 -7.32 -2.17
C GLY A 60 -0.38 -6.23 -1.15
N VAL A 61 -0.73 -6.44 0.11
CA VAL A 61 -0.38 -5.54 1.21
C VAL A 61 0.36 -6.38 2.26
N ILE A 62 1.60 -6.03 2.53
CA ILE A 62 2.45 -6.78 3.45
C ILE A 62 2.91 -5.85 4.56
N PHE A 63 2.41 -6.09 5.77
CA PHE A 63 2.86 -5.35 6.94
C PHE A 63 4.17 -5.95 7.45
N GLY A 64 5.16 -5.08 7.69
CA GLY A 64 6.47 -5.49 8.12
C GLY A 64 7.47 -5.73 6.99
N GLY A 65 7.02 -5.63 5.73
CA GLY A 65 7.85 -5.82 4.54
C GLY A 65 8.00 -7.29 4.13
N TYR A 66 8.23 -7.51 2.85
CA TYR A 66 8.31 -8.84 2.25
C TYR A 66 9.46 -9.68 2.82
N LEU A 67 10.61 -9.06 3.04
CA LEU A 67 11.78 -9.79 3.50
C LEU A 67 11.76 -10.10 4.99
N LEU A 68 11.30 -9.15 5.81
CA LEU A 68 11.37 -9.24 7.26
C LEU A 68 10.11 -9.77 7.90
N HIS A 69 8.94 -9.46 7.32
CA HIS A 69 7.63 -9.80 7.89
C HIS A 69 7.52 -9.42 9.37
N GLU A 70 8.09 -8.25 9.73
CA GLU A 70 8.12 -7.78 11.12
C GLU A 70 7.20 -6.57 11.29
N PRO A 71 5.92 -6.80 11.72
CA PRO A 71 4.94 -5.72 11.77
C PRO A 71 5.33 -4.58 12.73
N LYS A 72 6.22 -4.82 13.67
CA LYS A 72 6.68 -3.79 14.61
C LYS A 72 7.64 -2.77 13.99
N ASN A 73 8.11 -3.00 12.78
CA ASN A 73 9.03 -2.05 12.13
C ASN A 73 8.31 -0.91 11.40
N GLY A 74 6.98 -0.91 11.38
CA GLY A 74 6.18 0.15 10.76
C GLY A 74 6.18 0.16 9.24
N LEU A 75 6.73 -0.86 8.59
CA LEU A 75 6.78 -0.92 7.14
C LEU A 75 5.48 -1.51 6.57
N ILE A 76 4.99 -0.90 5.50
CA ILE A 76 3.84 -1.38 4.74
C ILE A 76 4.27 -1.47 3.28
N GLU A 77 4.28 -2.67 2.73
CA GLU A 77 4.67 -2.88 1.35
C GLU A 77 3.46 -3.16 0.49
N LEU A 78 3.35 -2.45 -0.65
CA LEU A 78 2.38 -2.74 -1.68
C LEU A 78 3.09 -3.54 -2.77
N TYR A 79 2.47 -4.65 -3.17
CA TYR A 79 3.05 -5.54 -4.18
C TYR A 79 2.02 -5.85 -5.25
N VAL A 80 2.38 -5.55 -6.49
CA VAL A 80 1.56 -5.89 -7.66
C VAL A 80 2.36 -6.85 -8.52
N THR A 81 1.78 -8.01 -8.82
CA THR A 81 2.45 -9.01 -9.64
C THR A 81 2.39 -8.63 -11.11
N LYS A 82 3.31 -9.21 -11.89
CA LYS A 82 3.29 -9.06 -13.34
C LYS A 82 1.95 -9.46 -13.94
N ALA A 83 1.38 -10.58 -13.46
CA ALA A 83 0.09 -11.06 -13.97
C ALA A 83 -1.04 -10.06 -13.68
N GLN A 84 -1.03 -9.42 -12.52
CA GLN A 84 -2.01 -8.40 -12.19
C GLN A 84 -1.90 -7.18 -13.10
N PHE A 85 -0.68 -6.72 -13.40
CA PHE A 85 -0.48 -5.62 -14.34
C PHE A 85 -0.91 -5.98 -15.76
N GLU A 86 -0.68 -7.20 -16.19
CA GLU A 86 -1.10 -7.65 -17.50
C GLU A 86 -2.62 -7.73 -17.63
N ALA A 87 -3.31 -7.95 -16.52
CA ALA A 87 -4.77 -8.06 -16.51
C ALA A 87 -5.48 -6.72 -16.52
N VAL A 88 -4.84 -5.64 -16.06
CA VAL A 88 -5.46 -4.31 -16.05
C VAL A 88 -5.22 -3.61 -17.39
N LEU A 89 -6.21 -2.80 -17.81
CA LEU A 89 -6.15 -2.09 -19.07
C LEU A 89 -5.74 -0.62 -18.91
N TRP A 90 -5.79 -0.11 -17.69
CA TRP A 90 -5.48 1.30 -17.41
C TRP A 90 -3.97 1.52 -17.30
N LYS A 91 -3.54 2.72 -17.66
CA LYS A 91 -2.15 3.16 -17.50
C LYS A 91 -1.98 4.17 -16.38
N LYS A 92 -3.07 4.84 -16.00
CA LYS A 92 -3.09 5.82 -14.92
C LYS A 92 -4.20 5.49 -13.96
N ALA A 93 -3.88 5.50 -12.67
CA ALA A 93 -4.83 5.18 -11.63
C ALA A 93 -4.57 6.02 -10.39
N SER A 94 -5.60 6.22 -9.60
CA SER A 94 -5.44 6.68 -8.23
C SER A 94 -5.40 5.48 -7.31
N TYR A 95 -4.66 5.59 -6.22
CA TYR A 95 -4.66 4.54 -5.21
C TYR A 95 -5.03 5.11 -3.85
N THR A 96 -5.68 4.29 -3.05
CA THR A 96 -5.94 4.60 -1.64
C THR A 96 -5.66 3.33 -0.84
N LEU A 97 -4.83 3.48 0.19
CA LEU A 97 -4.55 2.40 1.13
C LEU A 97 -5.43 2.60 2.36
N TYR A 98 -6.29 1.62 2.61
CA TYR A 98 -7.11 1.56 3.82
C TYR A 98 -6.49 0.57 4.78
N VAL A 99 -6.51 0.89 6.07
CA VAL A 99 -6.02 -0.01 7.10
C VAL A 99 -7.13 -0.25 8.13
N THR A 100 -7.15 -1.45 8.69
CA THR A 100 -8.08 -1.85 9.74
C THR A 100 -7.29 -2.24 10.98
N GLU A 101 -7.59 -1.58 12.10
CA GLU A 101 -6.95 -1.89 13.38
C GLU A 101 -7.44 -3.23 13.93
N PRO A 102 -6.60 -3.94 14.72
CA PRO A 102 -7.02 -5.22 15.30
C PRO A 102 -7.98 -5.08 16.46
N SER A 103 -8.07 -3.87 17.08
CA SER A 103 -8.93 -3.63 18.24
C SER A 103 -10.37 -3.33 17.82
N GLU A 104 -11.31 -3.56 18.74
CA GLU A 104 -12.72 -3.23 18.52
C GLU A 104 -13.05 -1.79 18.98
N PRO A 105 -13.93 -1.06 18.26
CA PRO A 105 -14.51 -1.45 16.99
C PRO A 105 -13.47 -1.46 15.87
N LYS A 106 -13.63 -2.36 14.91
CA LYS A 106 -12.72 -2.45 13.77
C LYS A 106 -13.19 -1.50 12.69
N ASP A 107 -12.57 -0.37 12.60
CA ASP A 107 -12.88 0.63 11.59
C ASP A 107 -11.82 0.66 10.52
N ASP A 108 -12.27 0.74 9.26
CA ASP A 108 -11.39 0.96 8.13
C ASP A 108 -11.19 2.47 7.98
N TYR A 109 -9.96 2.91 7.80
CA TYR A 109 -9.71 4.31 7.51
C TYR A 109 -8.63 4.44 6.44
N PRO A 110 -8.73 5.50 5.60
CA PRO A 110 -7.70 5.74 4.60
C PRO A 110 -6.43 6.24 5.26
N LEU A 111 -5.31 5.61 4.94
CA LEU A 111 -4.00 5.99 5.47
C LEU A 111 -3.21 6.82 4.47
N LEU A 112 -3.22 6.40 3.21
CA LEU A 112 -2.46 7.02 2.15
C LEU A 112 -3.26 7.03 0.85
N SER A 113 -3.06 8.06 0.03
CA SER A 113 -3.60 8.11 -1.31
C SER A 113 -2.60 8.77 -2.25
N GLY A 114 -2.74 8.50 -3.54
CA GLY A 114 -1.87 9.06 -4.55
C GLY A 114 -2.25 8.60 -5.94
N ARG A 115 -1.32 8.73 -6.89
CA ARG A 115 -1.54 8.35 -8.28
C ARG A 115 -0.45 7.45 -8.79
N PHE A 116 -0.85 6.49 -9.63
CA PHE A 116 0.06 5.65 -10.40
C PHE A 116 0.05 6.04 -11.85
N THR A 117 1.22 6.03 -12.47
CA THR A 117 1.33 6.14 -13.93
C THR A 117 2.17 4.97 -14.41
N GLN A 118 1.57 4.12 -15.24
CA GLN A 118 2.27 2.99 -15.83
C GLN A 118 3.16 3.51 -16.97
N ALA A 119 4.45 3.24 -16.89
CA ALA A 119 5.37 3.60 -17.96
C ALA A 119 5.10 2.74 -19.19
N GLY A 120 5.28 3.32 -20.36
CA GLY A 120 5.16 2.57 -21.60
C GLY A 120 6.24 1.50 -21.72
N PRO A 121 6.08 0.55 -22.67
CA PRO A 121 7.12 -0.45 -22.90
C PRO A 121 8.40 0.23 -23.38
N LEU A 122 9.50 -0.32 -22.96
CA LEU A 122 10.82 0.15 -23.38
C LEU A 122 11.21 -0.43 -24.72
#